data_881e2e7ef94532c3d903e9c70c05f5f3
#
_entry.id   881e2e7ef94532c3d903e9c70c05f5f3
#
_cell.length_a   1.000
_cell.length_b   1.000
_cell.length_c   1.000
_cell.angle_alpha   90.00
_cell.angle_beta   90.00
_cell.angle_gamma   90.00
#
_symmetry.space_group_name_H-M   'P 1'
#
loop_
_entity.id
_entity.type
_entity.pdbx_description
1 polymer ?
#
loop_
_entity_poly.entity_id
_entity_poly.type
_entity_poly.pdbx_seq_one_letter_code
_entity_poly.pdbx_strand_id
1 'polypeptide(L)'
;CSTAVAAYSVTKIRKEDDQTKIPTMGIMGAFVFAAQMINFTIPGTGSSGHLCGGMLLSAMLGAPAGFLTMIGILLIQCLMFADGGLMALGANVWNMAFYGCFIGAMVIWRLVMKNGASKKKIMAASITGCVVTLQLGAFSVTLETLASGITELPFTAFVSVMQPIHLCIGLVEGIIT
;
A
#
# COMPACT_ATOMS: atom_id res chain seq x y z
N CYS A 1 -12.01 1.48 11.02
CA CYS A 1 -10.94 2.47 10.74
C CYS A 1 -10.88 2.85 9.26
N SER A 2 -10.74 1.90 8.32
CA SER A 2 -10.62 2.16 6.88
C SER A 2 -11.76 3.04 6.32
N THR A 3 -13.00 2.80 6.74
CA THR A 3 -14.18 3.57 6.33
C THR A 3 -14.11 5.05 6.72
N ALA A 4 -13.62 5.35 7.92
CA ALA A 4 -13.46 6.73 8.39
C ALA A 4 -12.42 7.50 7.57
N VAL A 5 -11.29 6.84 7.25
CA VAL A 5 -10.24 7.41 6.40
C VAL A 5 -10.73 7.61 4.97
N ALA A 6 -11.54 6.68 4.45
CA ALA A 6 -12.17 6.83 3.14
C ALA A 6 -13.13 8.03 3.09
N ALA A 7 -14.00 8.20 4.08
CA ALA A 7 -14.91 9.34 4.17
C ALA A 7 -14.15 10.67 4.25
N TYR A 8 -13.08 10.74 5.05
CA TYR A 8 -12.18 11.89 5.09
C TYR A 8 -11.58 12.19 3.72
N SER A 9 -11.06 11.17 3.04
CA SER A 9 -10.42 11.32 1.72
C SER A 9 -11.39 11.81 0.65
N VAL A 10 -12.62 11.28 0.62
CA VAL A 10 -13.69 11.76 -0.28
C VAL A 10 -14.00 13.24 -0.03
N THR A 11 -14.16 13.62 1.24
CA THR A 11 -14.47 15.01 1.60
C THR A 11 -13.34 15.95 1.18
N LYS A 12 -12.09 15.49 1.31
CA LYS A 12 -10.92 16.28 0.94
C LYS A 12 -10.85 16.51 -0.56
N ILE A 13 -11.02 15.47 -1.37
CA ILE A 13 -10.97 15.56 -2.84
C ILE A 13 -12.11 16.41 -3.39
N ARG A 14 -13.32 16.27 -2.86
CA ARG A 14 -14.45 17.11 -3.28
C ARG A 14 -14.24 18.61 -3.09
N LYS A 15 -13.38 19.00 -2.15
CA LYS A 15 -13.04 20.41 -1.90
C LYS A 15 -11.92 20.93 -2.80
N GLU A 16 -11.18 20.07 -3.49
CA GLU A 16 -10.02 20.47 -4.29
C GLU A 16 -10.39 20.97 -5.69
N ASP A 17 -11.62 20.78 -6.16
CA ASP A 17 -12.18 21.22 -7.46
C ASP A 17 -11.21 21.11 -8.67
N ASP A 18 -10.40 20.04 -8.69
CA ASP A 18 -9.43 19.75 -9.76
C ASP A 18 -10.01 18.72 -10.73
N GLN A 19 -10.48 19.20 -11.88
CA GLN A 19 -11.09 18.36 -12.91
C GLN A 19 -10.10 17.36 -13.54
N THR A 20 -8.80 17.58 -13.44
CA THR A 20 -7.78 16.67 -13.99
C THR A 20 -7.44 15.52 -13.05
N LYS A 21 -7.83 15.64 -11.79
CA LYS A 21 -7.47 14.68 -10.75
C LYS A 21 -8.10 13.31 -10.94
N ILE A 22 -9.38 13.26 -11.29
CA ILE A 22 -10.10 11.98 -11.49
C ILE A 22 -9.54 11.18 -12.67
N PRO A 23 -9.33 11.75 -13.86
CA PRO A 23 -8.66 11.05 -14.95
C PRO A 23 -7.26 10.56 -14.57
N THR A 24 -6.47 11.38 -13.87
CA THR A 24 -5.13 11.00 -13.42
C THR A 24 -5.17 9.86 -12.41
N MET A 25 -6.12 9.84 -11.47
CA MET A 25 -6.36 8.72 -10.56
C MET A 25 -6.67 7.43 -11.35
N GLY A 26 -7.48 7.51 -12.42
CA GLY A 26 -7.78 6.37 -13.27
C GLY A 26 -6.54 5.81 -13.97
N ILE A 27 -5.72 6.65 -14.57
CA ILE A 27 -4.49 6.24 -15.27
C ILE A 27 -3.47 5.63 -14.29
N MET A 28 -3.21 6.31 -13.18
CA MET A 28 -2.28 5.83 -12.17
C MET A 28 -2.79 4.56 -11.48
N GLY A 29 -4.12 4.47 -11.27
CA GLY A 29 -4.75 3.28 -10.75
C GLY A 29 -4.60 2.08 -11.65
N ALA A 30 -4.80 2.25 -12.97
CA ALA A 30 -4.61 1.18 -13.94
C ALA A 30 -3.14 0.71 -14.00
N PHE A 31 -2.19 1.63 -13.93
CA PHE A 31 -0.76 1.29 -13.90
C PHE A 31 -0.40 0.47 -12.66
N VAL A 32 -0.81 0.93 -11.47
CA VAL A 32 -0.53 0.22 -10.22
C VAL A 32 -1.26 -1.11 -10.17
N PHE A 33 -2.51 -1.17 -10.62
CA PHE A 33 -3.26 -2.43 -10.74
C PHE A 33 -2.50 -3.46 -11.59
N ALA A 34 -2.02 -3.08 -12.77
CA ALA A 34 -1.25 -3.96 -13.64
C ALA A 34 0.05 -4.44 -12.98
N ALA A 35 0.75 -3.54 -12.26
CA ALA A 35 1.96 -3.90 -11.52
C ALA A 35 1.69 -4.90 -10.38
N GLN A 36 0.58 -4.74 -9.67
CA GLN A 36 0.15 -5.66 -8.59
C GLN A 36 -0.27 -7.04 -9.10
N MET A 37 -0.69 -7.16 -10.36
CA MET A 37 -1.02 -8.46 -10.97
C MET A 37 0.21 -9.36 -11.14
N ILE A 38 1.42 -8.81 -11.09
CA ILE A 38 2.66 -9.58 -11.02
C ILE A 38 2.85 -9.98 -9.56
N ASN A 39 2.27 -11.11 -9.18
CA ASN A 39 2.30 -11.62 -7.81
C ASN A 39 2.81 -13.05 -7.74
N PHE A 40 3.22 -13.47 -6.55
CA PHE A 40 3.62 -14.84 -6.25
C PHE A 40 3.12 -15.24 -4.85
N THR A 41 2.72 -16.49 -4.71
CA THR A 41 2.27 -17.02 -3.43
C THR A 41 3.45 -17.19 -2.48
N ILE A 42 3.32 -16.71 -1.24
CA ILE A 42 4.28 -16.95 -0.16
C ILE A 42 3.91 -18.28 0.52
N PRO A 43 4.73 -19.32 0.39
CA PRO A 43 4.37 -20.67 0.85
C PRO A 43 4.03 -20.70 2.35
N GLY A 44 2.95 -21.39 2.69
CA GLY A 44 2.53 -21.64 4.07
C GLY A 44 1.88 -20.45 4.79
N THR A 45 1.85 -19.25 4.20
CA THR A 45 1.30 -18.05 4.87
C THR A 45 -0.14 -17.72 4.47
N GLY A 46 -0.62 -18.28 3.36
CA GLY A 46 -1.89 -17.86 2.75
C GLY A 46 -1.86 -16.44 2.18
N SER A 47 -0.67 -15.82 2.11
CA SER A 47 -0.46 -14.48 1.59
C SER A 47 0.31 -14.50 0.26
N SER A 48 0.27 -13.39 -0.46
CA SER A 48 1.02 -13.19 -1.69
C SER A 48 2.03 -12.05 -1.55
N GLY A 49 3.11 -12.10 -2.34
CA GLY A 49 4.07 -11.03 -2.48
C GLY A 49 3.89 -10.34 -3.83
N HIS A 50 3.73 -9.03 -3.82
CA HIS A 50 3.61 -8.18 -5.01
C HIS A 50 3.98 -6.73 -4.69
N LEU A 51 4.16 -5.90 -5.70
CA LEU A 51 4.32 -4.46 -5.54
C LEU A 51 3.03 -3.87 -4.93
N CYS A 52 3.17 -2.92 -4.03
CA CYS A 52 2.02 -2.27 -3.39
C CYS A 52 1.55 -1.03 -4.18
N GLY A 53 2.47 -0.15 -4.55
CA GLY A 53 2.19 1.09 -5.29
C GLY A 53 1.56 2.21 -4.46
N GLY A 54 1.32 2.01 -3.18
CA GLY A 54 0.70 3.03 -2.32
C GLY A 54 1.53 4.29 -2.19
N MET A 55 2.85 4.14 -2.09
CA MET A 55 3.79 5.27 -2.04
C MET A 55 3.79 6.05 -3.35
N LEU A 56 3.83 5.37 -4.50
CA LEU A 56 3.77 5.96 -5.83
C LEU A 56 2.46 6.75 -6.03
N LEU A 57 1.32 6.12 -5.73
CA LEU A 57 0.02 6.80 -5.85
C LEU A 57 -0.05 8.06 -5.00
N SER A 58 0.45 8.02 -3.77
CA SER A 58 0.42 9.18 -2.90
C SER A 58 1.43 10.26 -3.28
N ALA A 59 2.58 9.89 -3.83
CA ALA A 59 3.56 10.84 -4.35
C ALA A 59 3.01 11.62 -5.56
N MET A 60 2.25 10.96 -6.43
CA MET A 60 1.68 11.56 -7.65
C MET A 60 0.36 12.28 -7.42
N LEU A 61 -0.52 11.73 -6.59
CA LEU A 61 -1.90 12.18 -6.42
C LEU A 61 -2.16 12.92 -5.10
N GLY A 62 -1.22 12.80 -4.16
CA GLY A 62 -1.44 13.15 -2.76
C GLY A 62 -2.12 12.01 -1.97
N ALA A 63 -1.93 12.00 -0.64
CA ALA A 63 -2.36 10.90 0.20
C ALA A 63 -3.87 10.57 0.11
N PRO A 64 -4.82 11.53 0.13
CA PRO A 64 -6.25 11.20 0.04
C PRO A 64 -6.66 10.59 -1.30
N ALA A 65 -6.16 11.12 -2.42
CA ALA A 65 -6.48 10.60 -3.75
C ALA A 65 -5.80 9.25 -4.01
N GLY A 66 -4.53 9.11 -3.61
CA GLY A 66 -3.81 7.84 -3.66
C GLY A 66 -4.53 6.74 -2.85
N PHE A 67 -5.01 7.07 -1.66
CA PHE A 67 -5.75 6.15 -0.81
C PHE A 67 -7.06 5.67 -1.46
N LEU A 68 -7.87 6.58 -2.04
CA LEU A 68 -9.11 6.20 -2.72
C LEU A 68 -8.83 5.41 -4.01
N THR A 69 -7.79 5.76 -4.75
CA THR A 69 -7.36 4.99 -5.92
C THR A 69 -6.97 3.57 -5.52
N MET A 70 -6.23 3.40 -4.44
CA MET A 70 -5.86 2.09 -3.92
C MET A 70 -7.08 1.29 -3.46
N ILE A 71 -8.07 1.91 -2.81
CA ILE A 71 -9.34 1.23 -2.47
C ILE A 71 -10.01 0.70 -3.74
N GLY A 72 -10.07 1.51 -4.81
CA GLY A 72 -10.63 1.08 -6.09
C GLY A 72 -9.90 -0.12 -6.68
N ILE A 73 -8.57 -0.12 -6.65
CA ILE A 73 -7.73 -1.24 -7.09
C ILE A 73 -8.06 -2.51 -6.29
N LEU A 74 -7.99 -2.42 -4.97
CA LEU A 74 -8.23 -3.56 -4.07
C LEU A 74 -9.66 -4.11 -4.19
N LEU A 75 -10.64 -3.23 -4.42
CA LEU A 75 -12.02 -3.63 -4.65
C LEU A 75 -12.17 -4.42 -5.95
N ILE A 76 -11.54 -3.96 -7.03
CA ILE A 76 -11.56 -4.67 -8.32
C ILE A 76 -10.86 -6.03 -8.18
N GLN A 77 -9.71 -6.09 -7.53
CA GLN A 77 -8.99 -7.33 -7.28
C GLN A 77 -9.83 -8.32 -6.46
N CYS A 78 -10.47 -7.83 -5.41
CA CYS A 78 -11.33 -8.65 -4.57
C CYS A 78 -12.55 -9.22 -5.33
N LEU A 79 -13.21 -8.39 -6.15
CA LEU A 79 -14.46 -8.79 -6.83
C LEU A 79 -14.22 -9.60 -8.10
N MET A 80 -13.16 -9.30 -8.87
CA MET A 80 -12.91 -9.92 -10.15
C MET A 80 -11.94 -11.10 -10.07
N PHE A 81 -11.00 -11.08 -9.12
CA PHE A 81 -9.95 -12.07 -8.99
C PHE A 81 -10.00 -12.86 -7.67
N ALA A 82 -10.96 -12.53 -6.80
CA ALA A 82 -11.11 -13.11 -5.46
C ALA A 82 -9.84 -12.96 -4.59
N ASP A 83 -8.99 -11.96 -4.89
CA ASP A 83 -7.75 -11.73 -4.16
C ASP A 83 -8.05 -11.20 -2.75
N GLY A 84 -7.66 -11.97 -1.73
CA GLY A 84 -7.96 -11.74 -0.34
C GLY A 84 -9.43 -11.93 0.07
N GLY A 85 -10.37 -11.88 -0.88
CA GLY A 85 -11.81 -11.99 -0.63
C GLY A 85 -12.43 -10.80 0.12
N LEU A 86 -13.75 -10.74 0.16
CA LEU A 86 -14.50 -9.62 0.78
C LEU A 86 -14.23 -9.48 2.29
N MET A 87 -13.99 -10.59 2.98
CA MET A 87 -13.74 -10.58 4.43
C MET A 87 -12.40 -9.90 4.78
N ALA A 88 -11.39 -10.07 3.93
CA ALA A 88 -10.07 -9.47 4.12
C ALA A 88 -9.94 -8.06 3.51
N LEU A 89 -10.93 -7.59 2.71
CA LEU A 89 -10.83 -6.30 2.02
C LEU A 89 -10.51 -5.14 2.98
N GLY A 90 -11.13 -5.12 4.15
CA GLY A 90 -10.88 -4.06 5.15
C GLY A 90 -9.46 -4.08 5.69
N ALA A 91 -8.89 -5.27 5.93
CA ALA A 91 -7.51 -5.47 6.34
C ALA A 91 -6.54 -5.08 5.20
N ASN A 92 -6.80 -5.52 3.97
CA ASN A 92 -5.99 -5.16 2.81
C ASN A 92 -5.96 -3.65 2.56
N VAL A 93 -7.10 -2.97 2.69
CA VAL A 93 -7.16 -1.49 2.61
C VAL A 93 -6.30 -0.85 3.72
N TRP A 94 -6.33 -1.39 4.92
CA TRP A 94 -5.50 -0.87 6.01
C TRP A 94 -4.01 -1.13 5.75
N ASN A 95 -3.65 -2.36 5.43
CA ASN A 95 -2.26 -2.79 5.31
C ASN A 95 -1.56 -2.23 4.06
N MET A 96 -2.27 -2.05 2.95
CA MET A 96 -1.69 -1.58 1.70
C MET A 96 -1.97 -0.10 1.45
N ALA A 97 -3.23 0.34 1.57
CA ALA A 97 -3.58 1.71 1.24
C ALA A 97 -3.21 2.70 2.35
N PHE A 98 -3.54 2.39 3.61
CA PHE A 98 -3.29 3.34 4.71
C PHE A 98 -1.80 3.54 4.97
N TYR A 99 -1.04 2.47 5.15
CA TYR A 99 0.40 2.60 5.38
C TYR A 99 1.10 3.25 4.18
N GLY A 100 0.85 2.79 2.95
CA GLY A 100 1.47 3.34 1.75
C GLY A 100 1.15 4.81 1.54
N CYS A 101 -0.12 5.18 1.58
CA CYS A 101 -0.54 6.52 1.23
C CYS A 101 -0.42 7.54 2.36
N PHE A 102 -0.72 7.17 3.61
CA PHE A 102 -0.66 8.12 4.73
C PHE A 102 0.67 8.09 5.46
N ILE A 103 1.14 6.94 5.92
CA ILE A 103 2.42 6.87 6.65
C ILE A 103 3.58 7.18 5.69
N GLY A 104 3.60 6.58 4.50
CA GLY A 104 4.63 6.83 3.50
C GLY A 104 4.72 8.29 3.09
N ALA A 105 3.62 8.89 2.64
CA ALA A 105 3.61 10.25 2.13
C ALA A 105 3.62 11.32 3.23
N MET A 106 2.80 11.18 4.27
CA MET A 106 2.63 12.25 5.26
C MET A 106 3.73 12.26 6.33
N VAL A 107 4.36 11.11 6.59
CA VAL A 107 5.42 11.02 7.59
C VAL A 107 6.78 10.95 6.89
N ILE A 108 7.06 9.87 6.16
CA ILE A 108 8.40 9.60 5.64
C ILE A 108 8.78 10.62 4.56
N TRP A 109 7.92 10.82 3.56
CA TRP A 109 8.18 11.76 2.48
C TRP A 109 8.38 13.18 3.00
N ARG A 110 7.51 13.66 3.87
CA ARG A 110 7.63 15.00 4.46
C ARG A 110 8.89 15.19 5.31
N LEU A 111 9.29 14.17 6.08
CA LEU A 111 10.49 14.24 6.90
C LEU A 111 11.75 14.36 6.04
N VAL A 112 11.84 13.55 4.97
CA VAL A 112 13.01 13.56 4.07
C VAL A 112 13.05 14.84 3.23
N MET A 113 11.89 15.35 2.79
CA MET A 113 11.78 16.53 1.94
C MET A 113 11.78 17.87 2.69
N LYS A 114 11.80 17.86 4.02
CA LYS A 114 11.70 19.07 4.86
C LYS A 114 12.70 20.18 4.48
N ASN A 115 13.90 19.81 4.05
CA ASN A 115 14.99 20.74 3.70
C ASN A 115 15.19 20.88 2.18
N GLY A 116 14.11 20.80 1.40
CA GLY A 116 14.12 20.92 -0.05
C GLY A 116 14.28 19.58 -0.78
N ALA A 117 13.80 19.52 -2.00
CA ALA A 117 13.84 18.35 -2.87
C ALA A 117 15.17 18.26 -3.61
N SER A 118 15.73 17.05 -3.71
CA SER A 118 16.86 16.73 -4.58
C SER A 118 16.68 15.29 -5.08
N LYS A 119 17.32 14.94 -6.21
CA LYS A 119 17.24 13.57 -6.75
C LYS A 119 17.60 12.50 -5.72
N LYS A 120 18.64 12.73 -4.93
CA LYS A 120 19.08 11.79 -3.86
C LYS A 120 18.03 11.68 -2.75
N LYS A 121 17.39 12.79 -2.36
CA LYS A 121 16.35 12.79 -1.33
C LYS A 121 15.06 12.13 -1.81
N ILE A 122 14.67 12.35 -3.07
CA ILE A 122 13.52 11.68 -3.68
C ILE A 122 13.74 10.17 -3.64
N MET A 123 14.86 9.70 -4.15
CA MET A 123 15.22 8.28 -4.12
C MET A 123 15.26 7.72 -2.69
N ALA A 124 15.87 8.43 -1.75
CA ALA A 124 15.90 8.01 -0.35
C ALA A 124 14.51 7.95 0.28
N ALA A 125 13.64 8.93 -0.02
CA ALA A 125 12.26 8.96 0.48
C ALA A 125 11.41 7.83 -0.12
N SER A 126 11.55 7.56 -1.42
CA SER A 126 10.86 6.47 -2.10
C SER A 126 11.28 5.12 -1.52
N ILE A 127 12.58 4.84 -1.46
CA ILE A 127 13.08 3.56 -0.93
C ILE A 127 12.70 3.37 0.54
N THR A 128 12.99 4.35 1.40
CA THR A 128 12.63 4.25 2.83
C THR A 128 11.11 4.19 3.03
N GLY A 129 10.35 4.95 2.26
CA GLY A 129 8.89 4.94 2.30
C GLY A 129 8.32 3.58 1.95
N CYS A 130 8.71 3.02 0.80
CA CYS A 130 8.24 1.70 0.37
C CYS A 130 8.68 0.59 1.34
N VAL A 131 9.94 0.57 1.76
CA VAL A 131 10.43 -0.43 2.72
C VAL A 131 9.65 -0.37 4.03
N VAL A 132 9.54 0.80 4.66
CA VAL A 132 8.89 0.92 5.97
C VAL A 132 7.39 0.59 5.86
N THR A 133 6.69 1.08 4.85
CA THR A 133 5.25 0.86 4.72
C THR A 133 4.91 -0.58 4.38
N LEU A 134 5.71 -1.25 3.55
CA LEU A 134 5.55 -2.67 3.25
C LEU A 134 5.89 -3.55 4.46
N GLN A 135 6.93 -3.20 5.23
CA GLN A 135 7.25 -3.91 6.48
C GLN A 135 6.12 -3.79 7.51
N LEU A 136 5.53 -2.59 7.66
CA LEU A 136 4.38 -2.38 8.54
C LEU A 136 3.16 -3.18 8.07
N GLY A 137 2.86 -3.18 6.76
CA GLY A 137 1.77 -3.96 6.19
C GLY A 137 1.96 -5.46 6.42
N ALA A 138 3.12 -6.01 6.08
CA ALA A 138 3.46 -7.42 6.28
C ALA A 138 3.40 -7.84 7.76
N PHE A 139 3.86 -6.98 8.66
CA PHE A 139 3.77 -7.24 10.09
C PHE A 139 2.33 -7.21 10.59
N SER A 140 1.51 -6.26 10.10
CA SER A 140 0.08 -6.19 10.45
C SER A 140 -0.67 -7.43 9.99
N VAL A 141 -0.42 -7.93 8.78
CA VAL A 141 -0.99 -9.20 8.29
C VAL A 141 -0.63 -10.35 9.22
N THR A 142 0.62 -10.43 9.69
CA THR A 142 1.05 -11.47 10.63
C THR A 142 0.27 -11.38 11.95
N LEU A 143 0.07 -10.17 12.48
CA LEU A 143 -0.70 -9.97 13.73
C LEU A 143 -2.19 -10.27 13.52
N GLU A 144 -2.78 -9.85 12.41
CA GLU A 144 -4.18 -10.11 12.07
C GLU A 144 -4.45 -11.60 11.92
N THR A 145 -3.55 -12.32 11.24
CA THR A 145 -3.65 -13.76 11.03
C THR A 145 -3.50 -14.51 12.35
N LEU A 146 -2.57 -14.09 13.20
CA LEU A 146 -2.41 -14.64 14.54
C LEU A 146 -3.67 -14.42 15.41
N ALA A 147 -4.22 -13.20 15.39
CA ALA A 147 -5.41 -12.85 16.16
C ALA A 147 -6.67 -13.58 15.68
N SER A 148 -6.74 -13.90 14.38
CA SER A 148 -7.87 -14.65 13.81
C SER A 148 -7.81 -16.17 14.06
N GLY A 149 -6.65 -16.71 14.44
CA GLY A 149 -6.45 -18.14 14.67
C GLY A 149 -6.55 -19.01 13.41
N ILE A 150 -6.47 -18.39 12.21
CA ILE A 150 -6.63 -19.10 10.93
C ILE A 150 -5.33 -19.82 10.53
N THR A 151 -4.17 -19.36 11.00
CA THR A 151 -2.88 -19.95 10.62
C THR A 151 -2.43 -21.04 11.55
N GLU A 152 -1.88 -22.13 10.97
CA GLU A 152 -1.18 -23.19 11.71
C GLU A 152 0.31 -22.86 11.92
N LEU A 153 0.83 -21.80 11.23
CA LEU A 153 2.23 -21.41 11.36
C LEU A 153 2.49 -20.70 12.69
N PRO A 154 3.56 -21.08 13.40
CA PRO A 154 4.04 -20.33 14.54
C PRO A 154 4.36 -18.89 14.18
N PHE A 155 4.08 -17.93 15.06
CA PHE A 155 4.32 -16.50 14.82
C PHE A 155 5.74 -16.20 14.32
N THR A 156 6.74 -16.81 14.94
CA THR A 156 8.15 -16.64 14.55
C THR A 156 8.44 -17.11 13.12
N ALA A 157 7.86 -18.24 12.70
CA ALA A 157 8.01 -18.74 11.34
C ALA A 157 7.31 -17.81 10.34
N PHE A 158 6.11 -17.33 10.66
CA PHE A 158 5.36 -16.40 9.81
C PHE A 158 6.14 -15.09 9.59
N VAL A 159 6.62 -14.46 10.67
CA VAL A 159 7.44 -13.23 10.59
C VAL A 159 8.72 -13.46 9.81
N SER A 160 9.43 -14.59 10.04
CA SER A 160 10.70 -14.91 9.38
C SER A 160 10.58 -15.07 7.87
N VAL A 161 9.40 -15.41 7.36
CA VAL A 161 9.14 -15.52 5.93
C VAL A 161 8.61 -14.19 5.37
N MET A 162 7.66 -13.57 6.01
CA MET A 162 6.99 -12.36 5.52
C MET A 162 7.93 -11.16 5.46
N GLN A 163 8.70 -10.91 6.52
CA GLN A 163 9.51 -9.68 6.61
C GLN A 163 10.64 -9.62 5.58
N PRO A 164 11.48 -10.66 5.36
CA PRO A 164 12.53 -10.60 4.36
C PRO A 164 11.99 -10.45 2.92
N ILE A 165 10.89 -11.14 2.60
CA ILE A 165 10.26 -11.05 1.28
C ILE A 165 9.76 -9.62 1.03
N HIS A 166 9.04 -9.02 1.98
CA HIS A 166 8.53 -7.65 1.85
C HIS A 166 9.63 -6.59 1.93
N LEU A 167 10.78 -6.90 2.55
CA LEU A 167 11.96 -6.04 2.45
C LEU A 167 12.48 -5.98 1.02
N CYS A 168 12.64 -7.12 0.36
CA CYS A 168 13.09 -7.18 -1.04
C CYS A 168 12.09 -6.47 -1.97
N ILE A 169 10.79 -6.72 -1.80
CA ILE A 169 9.74 -6.04 -2.57
C ILE A 169 9.81 -4.52 -2.35
N GLY A 170 9.95 -4.07 -1.10
CA GLY A 170 10.02 -2.66 -0.77
C GLY A 170 11.24 -1.94 -1.37
N LEU A 171 12.39 -2.62 -1.44
CA LEU A 171 13.57 -2.09 -2.12
C LEU A 171 13.32 -1.91 -3.63
N VAL A 172 12.77 -2.93 -4.28
CA VAL A 172 12.44 -2.88 -5.72
C VAL A 172 11.39 -1.80 -5.98
N GLU A 173 10.31 -1.78 -5.21
CA GLU A 173 9.24 -0.77 -5.35
C GLU A 173 9.78 0.65 -5.13
N GLY A 174 10.65 0.84 -4.14
CA GLY A 174 11.25 2.14 -3.85
C GLY A 174 12.17 2.66 -4.96
N ILE A 175 12.76 1.77 -5.76
CA ILE A 175 13.56 2.15 -6.93
C ILE A 175 12.64 2.54 -8.11
N ILE A 176 11.49 1.87 -8.24
CA ILE A 176 10.51 2.13 -9.31
C ILE A 176 9.72 3.42 -9.03
N THR A 177 9.45 3.72 -7.76
CA THR A 177 8.73 4.91 -7.30
C THR A 177 9.57 6.17 -7.42
#